data_7c431acfdee6d5a03fc2510196332f6d
#
_entry.id   7c431acfdee6d5a03fc2510196332f6d
#
_cell.length_a   1.000
_cell.length_b   1.000
_cell.length_c   1.000
_cell.angle_alpha   90.00
_cell.angle_beta   90.00
_cell.angle_gamma   90.00
#
_symmetry.space_group_name_H-M   'P 1'
#
loop_
_entity.id
_entity.type
_entity.pdbx_description
1 polymer ?
#
loop_
_entity_poly.entity_id
_entity_poly.type
_entity_poly.pdbx_seq_one_letter_code
_entity_poly.pdbx_strand_id
1 'polypeptide(L)'
;LPLGGFLKVHRAVVLVLLALVTGCASGRVVRLETVRGPPLVFKPSSDEAEPVKLERREFKKAVARLERERRPPANPQGAARQLFGVDARSGAYLFNPRTHRVTPLEGSALASEAPEAEAELTRAYLRWCERTGRTGDCLRLLVESPVVNGDGRFALALALAKGAVLDEMMEAFKDMADPHAMVAAVLWTWTMYMVLLSIPDVTVSKGLAAAMTATLISYVGVDTFWGLVVGFKRLMDEADRAASFNELREAGERYGRMMGRNAARAFAMLATVALGNTATGLAAKLPTLPGARQAAAQAETQLGISLAAVGEVETAVVSAAAITITLAPHAVAMSAGGGQDNDHASGGLTRGASDIHVDKVVNSNMPHAAERAVERAGFSSVQDARAALQEFGWQIEKSGLPPGTIRDTAHLDRVIVPGFGREGAVVYQFRDGVLKLKTVLQWRP
;
A
#
# COMPACT_ATOMS: atom_id res chain seq x y z
N LEU A 1 0.32 -48.00 -41.34
CA LEU A 1 0.80 -47.41 -40.11
C LEU A 1 -0.13 -46.23 -39.72
N PRO A 2 -0.68 -46.20 -38.47
CA PRO A 2 -1.74 -45.30 -38.10
C PRO A 2 -1.20 -43.94 -37.66
N LEU A 3 -1.35 -42.93 -38.48
CA LEU A 3 -1.07 -41.50 -38.19
C LEU A 3 -2.09 -40.82 -37.24
N GLY A 4 -3.11 -41.54 -36.79
CA GLY A 4 -4.22 -40.99 -35.98
C GLY A 4 -3.95 -40.85 -34.50
N GLY A 5 -2.90 -41.47 -33.95
CA GLY A 5 -2.60 -41.43 -32.51
C GLY A 5 -1.88 -40.16 -32.04
N PHE A 6 -0.99 -39.63 -32.85
CA PHE A 6 -0.19 -38.43 -32.50
C PHE A 6 -1.00 -37.14 -32.42
N LEU A 7 -2.03 -37.00 -33.27
CA LEU A 7 -2.88 -35.80 -33.28
C LEU A 7 -3.80 -35.71 -32.04
N LYS A 8 -4.23 -36.86 -31.50
CA LYS A 8 -5.09 -36.92 -30.29
C LYS A 8 -4.30 -36.57 -29.02
N VAL A 9 -3.05 -37.05 -28.93
CA VAL A 9 -2.17 -36.74 -27.78
C VAL A 9 -1.77 -35.25 -27.76
N HIS A 10 -1.44 -34.69 -28.94
CA HIS A 10 -1.14 -33.23 -29.01
C HIS A 10 -2.33 -32.38 -28.64
N ARG A 11 -3.54 -32.70 -29.07
CA ARG A 11 -4.76 -31.99 -28.69
C ARG A 11 -5.06 -32.09 -27.18
N ALA A 12 -4.86 -33.27 -26.60
CA ALA A 12 -5.04 -33.46 -25.15
C ALA A 12 -4.00 -32.64 -24.33
N VAL A 13 -2.73 -32.67 -24.75
CA VAL A 13 -1.66 -31.87 -24.09
C VAL A 13 -1.90 -30.37 -24.23
N VAL A 14 -2.34 -29.87 -25.38
CA VAL A 14 -2.69 -28.48 -25.60
C VAL A 14 -3.90 -28.06 -24.77
N LEU A 15 -4.92 -28.93 -24.64
CA LEU A 15 -6.09 -28.66 -23.80
C LEU A 15 -5.73 -28.68 -22.31
N VAL A 16 -4.85 -29.57 -21.87
CA VAL A 16 -4.35 -29.58 -20.49
C VAL A 16 -3.47 -28.38 -20.20
N LEU A 17 -2.60 -27.97 -21.13
CA LEU A 17 -1.81 -26.74 -21.01
C LEU A 17 -2.71 -25.47 -21.02
N LEU A 18 -3.74 -25.43 -21.88
CA LEU A 18 -4.73 -24.37 -21.84
C LEU A 18 -5.53 -24.35 -20.54
N ALA A 19 -5.94 -25.50 -20.00
CA ALA A 19 -6.62 -25.62 -18.72
C ALA A 19 -5.72 -25.23 -17.53
N LEU A 20 -4.41 -25.50 -17.62
CA LEU A 20 -3.43 -25.06 -16.61
C LEU A 20 -3.15 -23.55 -16.69
N VAL A 21 -3.26 -22.93 -17.86
CA VAL A 21 -3.10 -21.49 -18.05
C VAL A 21 -4.38 -20.73 -17.67
N THR A 22 -5.57 -21.33 -17.82
CA THR A 22 -6.85 -20.74 -17.39
C THR A 22 -7.17 -20.97 -15.90
N GLY A 23 -6.37 -21.80 -15.20
CA GLY A 23 -6.68 -22.29 -13.84
C GLY A 23 -6.20 -21.43 -12.68
N CYS A 24 -5.72 -20.18 -12.87
CA CYS A 24 -5.34 -19.31 -11.76
C CYS A 24 -5.73 -17.86 -12.01
N ALA A 25 -6.97 -17.58 -12.34
CA ALA A 25 -7.58 -16.33 -11.97
C ALA A 25 -7.96 -16.42 -10.48
N SER A 26 -6.98 -16.43 -9.58
CA SER A 26 -7.22 -16.13 -8.18
C SER A 26 -7.70 -14.68 -8.12
N GLY A 27 -9.03 -14.51 -8.13
CA GLY A 27 -9.65 -13.20 -8.03
C GLY A 27 -9.06 -12.50 -6.82
N ARG A 28 -8.47 -11.33 -7.03
CA ARG A 28 -7.94 -10.50 -5.95
C ARG A 28 -9.07 -10.18 -5.01
N VAL A 29 -8.82 -10.26 -3.72
CA VAL A 29 -9.83 -10.00 -2.71
C VAL A 29 -9.50 -8.72 -1.97
N VAL A 30 -10.55 -7.99 -1.61
CA VAL A 30 -10.46 -6.89 -0.65
C VAL A 30 -10.97 -7.41 0.68
N ARG A 31 -10.13 -7.28 1.71
CA ARG A 31 -10.49 -7.61 3.10
C ARG A 31 -10.75 -6.32 3.84
N LEU A 32 -11.97 -6.16 4.30
CA LEU A 32 -12.34 -5.06 5.17
C LEU A 32 -12.26 -5.55 6.62
N GLU A 33 -11.27 -5.05 7.35
CA GLU A 33 -11.08 -5.35 8.77
C GLU A 33 -11.74 -4.26 9.61
N THR A 34 -12.45 -4.69 10.62
CA THR A 34 -13.08 -3.83 11.62
C THR A 34 -12.59 -4.27 13.00
N VAL A 35 -12.48 -3.34 13.94
CA VAL A 35 -12.02 -3.65 15.31
C VAL A 35 -12.96 -4.62 16.04
N ARG A 36 -14.21 -4.80 15.58
CA ARG A 36 -15.23 -5.60 16.24
C ARG A 36 -15.93 -6.54 15.24
N GLY A 37 -15.26 -7.56 14.75
CA GLY A 37 -15.91 -8.57 13.90
C GLY A 37 -14.93 -9.31 12.99
N PRO A 38 -15.39 -10.40 12.35
CA PRO A 38 -14.59 -11.07 11.34
C PRO A 38 -14.37 -10.14 10.13
N PRO A 39 -13.23 -10.27 9.43
CA PRO A 39 -12.99 -9.48 8.23
C PRO A 39 -14.05 -9.82 7.16
N LEU A 40 -14.64 -8.77 6.60
CA LEU A 40 -15.50 -8.92 5.43
C LEU A 40 -14.62 -9.06 4.19
N VAL A 41 -14.90 -10.10 3.39
CA VAL A 41 -14.14 -10.38 2.17
C VAL A 41 -15.00 -10.03 0.96
N PHE A 42 -14.55 -9.05 0.21
CA PHE A 42 -15.13 -8.65 -1.07
C PHE A 42 -14.33 -9.26 -2.21
N LYS A 43 -15.03 -9.86 -3.17
CA LYS A 43 -14.46 -10.30 -4.44
C LYS A 43 -14.91 -9.28 -5.49
N PRO A 44 -14.06 -8.34 -5.87
CA PRO A 44 -14.41 -7.37 -6.90
C PRO A 44 -14.80 -8.07 -8.18
N SER A 45 -15.92 -7.69 -8.79
CA SER A 45 -16.27 -8.14 -10.12
C SER A 45 -15.44 -7.34 -11.14
N SER A 46 -14.64 -8.01 -11.96
CA SER A 46 -13.83 -7.37 -13.00
C SER A 46 -14.71 -6.70 -14.07
N ASP A 47 -15.94 -7.16 -14.23
CA ASP A 47 -16.86 -6.68 -15.28
C ASP A 47 -17.52 -5.35 -14.94
N GLU A 48 -17.50 -4.93 -13.67
CA GLU A 48 -18.16 -3.70 -13.18
C GLU A 48 -17.18 -2.55 -12.86
N ALA A 49 -15.88 -2.81 -12.91
CA ALA A 49 -14.85 -1.84 -12.48
C ALA A 49 -14.26 -1.04 -13.66
N GLU A 50 -15.08 -0.26 -14.35
CA GLU A 50 -14.51 0.74 -15.27
C GLU A 50 -13.93 1.92 -14.50
N PRO A 51 -12.67 2.36 -14.79
CA PRO A 51 -12.13 3.57 -14.21
C PRO A 51 -13.04 4.78 -14.42
N VAL A 52 -13.23 5.59 -13.39
CA VAL A 52 -14.02 6.82 -13.47
C VAL A 52 -13.54 7.67 -14.64
N LYS A 53 -14.46 8.03 -15.53
CA LYS A 53 -14.13 8.89 -16.67
C LYS A 53 -13.95 10.33 -16.20
N LEU A 54 -12.71 10.79 -16.27
CA LEU A 54 -12.35 12.16 -15.92
C LEU A 54 -12.11 12.98 -17.19
N GLU A 55 -13.06 13.81 -17.55
CA GLU A 55 -12.93 14.70 -18.70
C GLU A 55 -11.83 15.74 -18.46
N ARG A 56 -11.04 16.04 -19.50
CA ARG A 56 -9.92 17.00 -19.43
C ARG A 56 -10.32 18.35 -18.84
N ARG A 57 -11.47 18.85 -19.25
CA ARG A 57 -11.98 20.15 -18.82
C ARG A 57 -12.34 20.17 -17.33
N GLU A 58 -13.02 19.11 -16.87
CA GLU A 58 -13.41 18.96 -15.47
C GLU A 58 -12.20 18.75 -14.57
N PHE A 59 -11.26 17.90 -15.01
CA PHE A 59 -9.98 17.69 -14.32
C PHE A 59 -9.23 19.01 -14.13
N LYS A 60 -8.99 19.79 -15.20
CA LYS A 60 -8.28 21.07 -15.10
C LYS A 60 -9.00 22.04 -14.15
N LYS A 61 -10.33 22.14 -14.24
CA LYS A 61 -11.12 23.02 -13.36
C LYS A 61 -11.02 22.59 -11.89
N ALA A 62 -11.04 21.28 -11.63
CA ALA A 62 -10.92 20.75 -10.27
C ALA A 62 -9.54 21.02 -9.69
N VAL A 63 -8.48 20.70 -10.43
CA VAL A 63 -7.09 20.90 -10.02
C VAL A 63 -6.81 22.40 -9.79
N ALA A 64 -7.24 23.28 -10.68
CA ALA A 64 -7.12 24.75 -10.53
C ALA A 64 -7.87 25.29 -9.30
N ARG A 65 -8.98 24.67 -8.89
CA ARG A 65 -9.68 25.06 -7.66
C ARG A 65 -8.93 24.61 -6.40
N LEU A 66 -8.40 23.36 -6.42
CA LEU A 66 -7.69 22.77 -5.29
C LEU A 66 -6.40 23.53 -4.95
N GLU A 67 -5.73 24.06 -5.96
CA GLU A 67 -4.45 24.73 -5.81
C GLU A 67 -4.54 26.10 -5.12
N ARG A 68 -5.65 26.85 -5.31
CA ARG A 68 -5.82 28.20 -4.77
C ARG A 68 -5.64 28.29 -3.26
N GLU A 69 -5.83 27.18 -2.58
CA GLU A 69 -5.70 27.08 -1.13
C GLU A 69 -4.29 26.67 -0.69
N ARG A 70 -3.35 26.51 -1.63
CA ARG A 70 -2.07 25.85 -1.35
C ARG A 70 -0.87 26.66 -1.83
N ARG A 71 0.19 26.58 -1.06
CA ARG A 71 1.52 27.06 -1.47
C ARG A 71 2.40 25.84 -1.74
N PRO A 72 3.09 25.79 -2.90
CA PRO A 72 4.02 24.69 -3.18
C PRO A 72 5.17 24.72 -2.16
N PRO A 73 5.61 23.57 -1.65
CA PRO A 73 6.75 23.50 -0.74
C PRO A 73 8.05 23.83 -1.49
N ALA A 74 8.99 24.45 -0.78
CA ALA A 74 10.31 24.79 -1.33
C ALA A 74 11.10 23.48 -1.68
N ASN A 75 11.02 22.46 -0.84
CA ASN A 75 11.51 21.11 -1.10
C ASN A 75 10.32 20.14 -1.26
N PRO A 76 9.85 19.90 -2.49
CA PRO A 76 8.71 19.03 -2.72
C PRO A 76 9.00 17.55 -2.44
N GLN A 77 10.23 17.09 -2.62
CA GLN A 77 10.66 15.74 -2.32
C GLN A 77 10.61 15.46 -0.82
N GLY A 78 11.26 16.31 -0.02
CA GLY A 78 11.24 16.19 1.44
C GLY A 78 9.84 16.32 2.02
N ALA A 79 9.02 17.25 1.49
CA ALA A 79 7.62 17.40 1.90
C ALA A 79 6.79 16.15 1.62
N ALA A 80 6.97 15.51 0.46
CA ALA A 80 6.26 14.28 0.10
C ALA A 80 6.71 13.09 0.97
N ARG A 81 8.00 12.97 1.27
CA ARG A 81 8.50 11.97 2.21
C ARG A 81 7.88 12.13 3.59
N GLN A 82 7.88 13.35 4.12
CA GLN A 82 7.27 13.64 5.41
C GLN A 82 5.77 13.35 5.42
N LEU A 83 5.07 13.65 4.32
CA LEU A 83 3.63 13.42 4.18
C LEU A 83 3.25 11.94 4.34
N PHE A 84 4.10 11.04 3.85
CA PHE A 84 3.85 9.60 3.87
C PHE A 84 4.75 8.82 4.84
N GLY A 85 5.63 9.48 5.58
CA GLY A 85 6.57 8.82 6.49
C GLY A 85 7.55 7.90 5.76
N VAL A 86 7.95 8.26 4.55
CA VAL A 86 8.92 7.51 3.73
C VAL A 86 10.32 8.03 4.00
N ASP A 87 11.22 7.17 4.44
CA ASP A 87 12.61 7.53 4.62
C ASP A 87 13.33 7.76 3.28
N ALA A 88 14.33 8.63 3.31
CA ALA A 88 15.16 8.86 2.14
C ALA A 88 15.89 7.55 1.76
N ARG A 89 15.76 7.14 0.51
CA ARG A 89 16.59 6.07 -0.07
C ARG A 89 17.99 6.63 -0.38
N SER A 90 18.78 6.89 0.62
CA SER A 90 20.20 7.22 0.41
C SER A 90 20.97 5.94 0.11
N GLY A 91 21.61 5.89 -1.04
CA GLY A 91 22.10 4.69 -1.68
C GLY A 91 23.29 3.97 -1.06
N ALA A 92 23.80 4.34 0.11
CA ALA A 92 24.88 3.62 0.74
C ALA A 92 24.60 3.42 2.23
N TYR A 93 24.60 2.15 2.63
CA TYR A 93 24.43 1.77 4.04
C TYR A 93 25.66 1.00 4.51
N LEU A 94 26.15 1.34 5.69
CA LEU A 94 27.17 0.55 6.36
C LEU A 94 26.48 -0.55 7.16
N PHE A 95 26.67 -1.81 6.77
CA PHE A 95 26.26 -2.95 7.55
C PHE A 95 27.37 -3.33 8.54
N ASN A 96 27.05 -3.29 9.83
CA ASN A 96 27.95 -3.77 10.86
C ASN A 96 27.60 -5.23 11.19
N PRO A 97 28.43 -6.21 10.78
CA PRO A 97 28.14 -7.63 10.98
C PRO A 97 28.17 -8.09 12.44
N ARG A 98 28.78 -7.30 13.36
CA ARG A 98 28.84 -7.64 14.79
C ARG A 98 27.57 -7.22 15.53
N THR A 99 26.94 -6.13 15.13
CA THR A 99 25.75 -5.59 15.78
C THR A 99 24.47 -5.81 14.99
N HIS A 100 24.58 -6.38 13.78
CA HIS A 100 23.50 -6.53 12.79
C HIS A 100 22.76 -5.22 12.50
N ARG A 101 23.46 -4.08 12.65
CA ARG A 101 22.89 -2.76 12.47
C ARG A 101 23.27 -2.22 11.09
N VAL A 102 22.25 -1.73 10.39
CA VAL A 102 22.43 -0.98 9.15
C VAL A 102 22.34 0.49 9.50
N THR A 103 23.40 1.26 9.22
CA THR A 103 23.43 2.72 9.40
C THR A 103 23.55 3.37 8.02
N PRO A 104 22.72 4.37 7.68
CA PRO A 104 22.93 5.13 6.45
C PRO A 104 24.29 5.83 6.53
N LEU A 105 25.05 5.75 5.47
CA LEU A 105 26.28 6.55 5.31
C LEU A 105 25.86 7.99 5.00
N GLU A 106 25.71 8.79 6.05
CA GLU A 106 25.61 10.23 5.92
C GLU A 106 26.99 10.77 5.60
N GLY A 107 27.12 11.48 4.51
CA GLY A 107 28.30 12.31 4.33
C GLY A 107 28.88 12.36 2.92
N SER A 108 29.16 13.53 2.57
CA SER A 108 29.91 14.14 1.49
C SER A 108 31.16 13.42 0.94
N ALA A 109 31.57 12.30 1.47
CA ALA A 109 32.74 11.55 0.97
C ALA A 109 32.44 10.74 -0.31
N LEU A 110 31.16 10.39 -0.58
CA LEU A 110 30.74 9.71 -1.81
C LEU A 110 30.12 10.66 -2.85
N ALA A 111 29.89 11.91 -2.49
CA ALA A 111 29.42 12.95 -3.44
C ALA A 111 30.51 13.47 -4.39
N SER A 112 31.74 13.00 -4.23
CA SER A 112 32.88 13.56 -4.96
C SER A 112 33.00 13.12 -6.41
N GLU A 113 32.41 11.99 -6.80
CA GLU A 113 32.35 11.54 -8.19
C GLU A 113 31.00 10.89 -8.45
N ALA A 114 30.00 11.71 -8.83
CA ALA A 114 28.80 11.15 -9.42
C ALA A 114 29.21 10.30 -10.62
N PRO A 115 28.76 9.04 -10.74
CA PRO A 115 29.05 8.23 -11.90
C PRO A 115 28.77 9.03 -13.17
N GLU A 116 29.64 8.94 -14.16
CA GLU A 116 29.52 9.71 -15.41
C GLU A 116 28.11 9.57 -16.03
N ALA A 117 27.50 8.39 -15.86
CA ALA A 117 26.14 8.11 -16.29
C ALA A 117 25.07 9.01 -15.58
N GLU A 118 25.22 9.28 -14.28
CA GLU A 118 24.29 10.17 -13.55
C GLU A 118 24.44 11.64 -13.96
N ALA A 119 25.68 12.06 -14.22
CA ALA A 119 25.97 13.39 -14.74
C ALA A 119 25.41 13.58 -16.16
N GLU A 120 25.53 12.57 -17.03
CA GLU A 120 24.95 12.57 -18.37
C GLU A 120 23.42 12.60 -18.32
N LEU A 121 22.81 11.76 -17.48
CA LEU A 121 21.37 11.75 -17.25
C LEU A 121 20.86 13.12 -16.79
N THR A 122 21.57 13.75 -15.86
CA THR A 122 21.24 15.08 -15.34
C THR A 122 21.33 16.13 -16.43
N ARG A 123 22.36 16.13 -17.25
CA ARG A 123 22.48 17.02 -18.40
C ARG A 123 21.33 16.79 -19.42
N ALA A 124 20.98 15.53 -19.67
CA ALA A 124 19.90 15.21 -20.58
C ALA A 124 18.52 15.66 -20.03
N TYR A 125 18.30 15.54 -18.72
CA TYR A 125 17.12 16.05 -18.03
C TYR A 125 17.01 17.58 -18.16
N LEU A 126 18.08 18.34 -17.88
CA LEU A 126 18.08 19.80 -18.00
C LEU A 126 17.80 20.25 -19.44
N ARG A 127 18.41 19.61 -20.45
CA ARG A 127 18.09 19.86 -21.86
C ARG A 127 16.63 19.53 -22.20
N TRP A 128 16.06 18.51 -21.57
CA TRP A 128 14.64 18.19 -21.74
C TRP A 128 13.74 19.28 -21.13
N CYS A 129 14.06 19.80 -19.95
CA CYS A 129 13.35 20.93 -19.35
C CYS A 129 13.36 22.16 -20.30
N GLU A 130 14.53 22.53 -20.85
CA GLU A 130 14.67 23.65 -21.79
C GLU A 130 13.79 23.45 -23.04
N ARG A 131 13.80 22.27 -23.64
CA ARG A 131 12.97 21.97 -24.83
C ARG A 131 11.47 22.02 -24.56
N THR A 132 11.04 21.82 -23.33
CA THR A 132 9.63 21.93 -22.94
C THR A 132 9.23 23.34 -22.50
N GLY A 133 10.10 24.34 -22.72
CA GLY A 133 9.88 25.74 -22.35
C GLY A 133 10.05 26.02 -20.86
N ARG A 134 10.71 25.10 -20.15
CA ARG A 134 10.92 25.15 -18.70
C ARG A 134 12.42 25.24 -18.42
N THR A 135 12.92 26.39 -18.07
CA THR A 135 14.36 26.57 -17.82
C THR A 135 14.78 25.98 -16.48
N GLY A 136 16.00 25.41 -16.44
CA GLY A 136 16.60 24.87 -15.24
C GLY A 136 15.98 23.57 -14.75
N ASP A 137 15.97 23.35 -13.43
CA ASP A 137 15.42 22.15 -12.75
C ASP A 137 13.88 22.22 -12.68
N CYS A 138 13.22 21.96 -13.79
CA CYS A 138 11.79 22.15 -13.97
C CYS A 138 10.88 21.23 -13.14
N LEU A 139 11.39 20.11 -12.64
CA LEU A 139 10.67 19.17 -11.77
C LEU A 139 11.21 19.16 -10.34
N ARG A 140 12.15 20.06 -10.03
CA ARG A 140 12.81 20.12 -8.71
C ARG A 140 13.41 18.78 -8.28
N LEU A 141 14.11 18.11 -9.22
CA LEU A 141 14.79 16.84 -8.95
C LEU A 141 16.16 17.02 -8.31
N LEU A 142 16.75 18.21 -8.44
CA LEU A 142 18.11 18.54 -8.00
C LEU A 142 18.14 19.31 -6.67
N VAL A 143 17.03 19.37 -5.93
CA VAL A 143 16.96 20.12 -4.66
C VAL A 143 17.77 19.44 -3.55
N GLU A 144 17.76 18.11 -3.50
CA GLU A 144 18.47 17.33 -2.46
C GLU A 144 19.76 16.68 -2.99
N SER A 145 19.97 16.64 -4.29
CA SER A 145 21.13 16.05 -4.93
C SER A 145 21.53 16.84 -6.16
N PRO A 146 22.82 17.05 -6.43
CA PRO A 146 23.28 17.74 -7.65
C PRO A 146 23.07 16.92 -8.92
N VAL A 147 22.70 15.65 -8.80
CA VAL A 147 22.45 14.73 -9.92
C VAL A 147 21.10 14.02 -9.76
N VAL A 148 20.52 13.62 -10.89
CA VAL A 148 19.29 12.82 -10.93
C VAL A 148 19.63 11.38 -10.54
N ASN A 149 19.41 11.03 -9.29
CA ASN A 149 19.67 9.71 -8.72
C ASN A 149 18.48 9.23 -7.87
N GLY A 150 18.50 7.99 -7.42
CA GLY A 150 17.53 7.40 -6.50
C GLY A 150 16.08 7.73 -6.86
N ASP A 151 15.34 8.31 -5.91
CA ASP A 151 13.93 8.68 -6.11
C ASP A 151 13.70 9.70 -7.22
N GLY A 152 14.71 10.52 -7.54
CA GLY A 152 14.68 11.47 -8.66
C GLY A 152 14.54 10.78 -10.02
N ARG A 153 15.13 9.58 -10.19
CA ARG A 153 14.97 8.76 -11.40
C ARG A 153 13.54 8.27 -11.56
N PHE A 154 12.89 7.87 -10.44
CA PHE A 154 11.49 7.42 -10.45
C PHE A 154 10.55 8.58 -10.79
N ALA A 155 10.77 9.75 -10.18
CA ALA A 155 10.00 10.95 -10.46
C ALA A 155 10.14 11.38 -11.93
N LEU A 156 11.36 11.34 -12.48
CA LEU A 156 11.60 11.65 -13.90
C LEU A 156 10.93 10.63 -14.82
N ALA A 157 11.07 9.33 -14.57
CA ALA A 157 10.41 8.30 -15.35
C ALA A 157 8.89 8.45 -15.32
N LEU A 158 8.31 8.77 -14.15
CA LEU A 158 6.88 9.02 -13.99
C LEU A 158 6.44 10.28 -14.76
N ALA A 159 7.23 11.35 -14.74
CA ALA A 159 6.96 12.56 -15.51
C ALA A 159 6.95 12.27 -17.03
N LEU A 160 7.92 11.48 -17.50
CA LEU A 160 7.99 11.05 -18.89
C LEU A 160 6.84 10.12 -19.28
N ALA A 161 6.35 9.31 -18.32
CA ALA A 161 5.20 8.43 -18.51
C ALA A 161 3.91 9.19 -18.87
N LYS A 162 3.71 10.36 -18.29
CA LYS A 162 2.45 11.12 -18.36
C LYS A 162 2.63 12.61 -18.60
N GLY A 163 3.59 12.96 -19.48
CA GLY A 163 3.82 14.35 -19.85
C GLY A 163 2.54 15.12 -20.19
N ALA A 164 1.62 14.49 -20.94
CA ALA A 164 0.35 15.14 -21.31
C ALA A 164 -0.54 15.51 -20.09
N VAL A 165 -0.56 14.69 -19.02
CA VAL A 165 -1.32 15.01 -17.79
C VAL A 165 -0.62 16.11 -17.00
N LEU A 166 0.71 16.09 -16.95
CA LEU A 166 1.48 17.17 -16.33
C LEU A 166 1.31 18.50 -17.10
N ASP A 167 1.22 18.46 -18.43
CA ASP A 167 0.93 19.64 -19.23
C ASP A 167 -0.50 20.15 -18.98
N GLU A 168 -1.49 19.27 -18.81
CA GLU A 168 -2.83 19.65 -18.37
C GLU A 168 -2.84 20.34 -17.01
N MET A 169 -1.99 19.89 -16.07
CA MET A 169 -1.81 20.51 -14.76
C MET A 169 -1.11 21.86 -14.88
N MET A 170 -0.03 21.95 -15.68
CA MET A 170 0.64 23.22 -15.94
C MET A 170 -0.33 24.27 -16.49
N GLU A 171 -1.19 23.88 -17.41
CA GLU A 171 -2.24 24.76 -17.94
C GLU A 171 -3.27 25.14 -16.87
N ALA A 172 -3.60 24.22 -15.95
CA ALA A 172 -4.51 24.51 -14.84
C ALA A 172 -3.90 25.46 -13.81
N PHE A 173 -2.58 25.39 -13.59
CA PHE A 173 -1.84 26.20 -12.61
C PHE A 173 -1.26 27.50 -13.18
N LYS A 174 -1.53 27.83 -14.45
CA LYS A 174 -0.90 28.97 -15.14
C LYS A 174 -1.04 30.33 -14.45
N ASP A 175 -2.10 30.49 -13.66
CA ASP A 175 -2.39 31.72 -12.94
C ASP A 175 -1.71 31.79 -11.56
N MET A 176 -0.94 30.76 -11.17
CA MET A 176 -0.13 30.76 -9.95
C MET A 176 1.16 31.55 -10.12
N ALA A 177 1.71 31.98 -8.98
CA ALA A 177 3.04 32.60 -8.94
C ALA A 177 4.17 31.66 -9.39
N ASP A 178 4.08 30.34 -9.06
CA ASP A 178 5.04 29.32 -9.48
C ASP A 178 4.30 28.01 -9.86
N PRO A 179 3.80 27.91 -11.10
CA PRO A 179 3.12 26.70 -11.58
C PRO A 179 4.01 25.46 -11.60
N HIS A 180 5.31 25.66 -11.88
CA HIS A 180 6.28 24.55 -11.94
C HIS A 180 6.51 23.94 -10.57
N ALA A 181 6.61 24.74 -9.53
CA ALA A 181 6.73 24.27 -8.16
C ALA A 181 5.51 23.43 -7.73
N MET A 182 4.31 23.81 -8.15
CA MET A 182 3.10 23.04 -7.84
C MET A 182 3.08 21.71 -8.61
N VAL A 183 3.41 21.71 -9.89
CA VAL A 183 3.53 20.48 -10.67
C VAL A 183 4.59 19.55 -10.06
N ALA A 184 5.75 20.09 -9.66
CA ALA A 184 6.78 19.32 -8.96
C ALA A 184 6.27 18.74 -7.64
N ALA A 185 5.52 19.53 -6.83
CA ALA A 185 4.96 19.05 -5.57
C ALA A 185 3.97 17.89 -5.78
N VAL A 186 3.09 17.99 -6.78
CA VAL A 186 2.17 16.90 -7.11
C VAL A 186 2.92 15.67 -7.63
N LEU A 187 3.92 15.86 -8.49
CA LEU A 187 4.73 14.76 -9.01
C LEU A 187 5.46 14.02 -7.88
N TRP A 188 6.09 14.76 -6.96
CA TRP A 188 6.77 14.16 -5.82
C TRP A 188 5.82 13.48 -4.84
N THR A 189 4.65 14.07 -4.59
CA THR A 189 3.59 13.44 -3.78
C THR A 189 3.16 12.12 -4.42
N TRP A 190 2.95 12.11 -5.73
CA TRP A 190 2.63 10.88 -6.46
C TRP A 190 3.75 9.85 -6.37
N THR A 191 5.00 10.26 -6.65
CA THR A 191 6.16 9.38 -6.63
C THR A 191 6.34 8.73 -5.25
N MET A 192 6.33 9.51 -4.16
CA MET A 192 6.53 9.00 -2.81
C MET A 192 5.40 8.07 -2.36
N TYR A 193 4.16 8.38 -2.74
CA TYR A 193 3.04 7.49 -2.50
C TYR A 193 3.22 6.13 -3.18
N MET A 194 3.63 6.12 -4.45
CA MET A 194 3.87 4.88 -5.18
C MET A 194 5.10 4.12 -4.67
N VAL A 195 6.15 4.82 -4.25
CA VAL A 195 7.31 4.23 -3.57
C VAL A 195 6.86 3.52 -2.29
N LEU A 196 6.05 4.19 -1.45
CA LEU A 196 5.51 3.58 -0.23
C LEU A 196 4.77 2.27 -0.51
N LEU A 197 3.90 2.25 -1.52
CA LEU A 197 3.12 1.06 -1.89
C LEU A 197 3.96 -0.06 -2.53
N SER A 198 5.15 0.27 -3.02
CA SER A 198 6.04 -0.67 -3.73
C SER A 198 7.08 -1.33 -2.83
N ILE A 199 7.22 -0.87 -1.58
CA ILE A 199 8.16 -1.46 -0.60
C ILE A 199 7.61 -2.82 -0.17
N PRO A 200 8.33 -3.93 -0.39
CA PRO A 200 7.91 -5.24 0.11
C PRO A 200 7.91 -5.24 1.64
N ASP A 201 6.95 -5.94 2.24
CA ASP A 201 6.79 -6.17 3.68
C ASP A 201 6.41 -4.96 4.57
N VAL A 202 6.38 -3.74 4.04
CA VAL A 202 5.98 -2.52 4.76
C VAL A 202 4.77 -1.84 4.09
N THR A 203 3.94 -2.62 3.43
CA THR A 203 2.78 -2.11 2.67
C THR A 203 1.62 -1.67 3.57
N VAL A 204 1.92 -1.18 4.77
CA VAL A 204 0.92 -0.56 5.65
C VAL A 204 0.96 0.94 5.44
N SER A 205 0.13 1.45 4.57
CA SER A 205 -0.13 2.88 4.54
C SER A 205 -1.05 3.24 5.69
N LYS A 206 -0.71 4.30 6.44
CA LYS A 206 -1.50 4.82 7.57
C LYS A 206 -2.03 6.20 7.26
N GLY A 207 -3.12 6.56 7.90
CA GLY A 207 -3.69 7.90 7.81
C GLY A 207 -3.96 8.34 6.38
N LEU A 208 -3.34 9.44 5.94
CA LEU A 208 -3.60 10.02 4.62
C LEU A 208 -3.29 9.06 3.46
N ALA A 209 -2.21 8.27 3.54
CA ALA A 209 -1.87 7.31 2.50
C ALA A 209 -2.90 6.19 2.40
N ALA A 210 -3.46 5.74 3.53
CA ALA A 210 -4.52 4.74 3.56
C ALA A 210 -5.83 5.28 2.96
N ALA A 211 -6.20 6.52 3.31
CA ALA A 211 -7.35 7.20 2.73
C ALA A 211 -7.16 7.43 1.21
N MET A 212 -5.97 7.81 0.77
CA MET A 212 -5.64 7.91 -0.66
C MET A 212 -5.79 6.56 -1.37
N THR A 213 -5.35 5.47 -0.75
CA THR A 213 -5.45 4.11 -1.31
C THR A 213 -6.91 3.73 -1.53
N ALA A 214 -7.76 3.87 -0.52
CA ALA A 214 -9.19 3.58 -0.63
C ALA A 214 -9.86 4.47 -1.69
N THR A 215 -9.54 5.77 -1.69
CA THR A 215 -10.06 6.70 -2.70
C THR A 215 -9.61 6.34 -4.11
N LEU A 216 -8.32 6.03 -4.29
CA LEU A 216 -7.81 5.70 -5.61
C LEU A 216 -8.45 4.43 -6.15
N ILE A 217 -8.62 3.39 -5.33
CA ILE A 217 -9.34 2.18 -5.71
C ILE A 217 -10.78 2.52 -6.13
N SER A 218 -11.44 3.43 -5.42
CA SER A 218 -12.78 3.91 -5.78
C SER A 218 -12.82 4.62 -7.14
N TYR A 219 -11.73 5.22 -7.60
CA TYR A 219 -11.64 5.87 -8.90
C TYR A 219 -11.20 4.96 -10.04
N VAL A 220 -10.36 3.98 -9.78
CA VAL A 220 -9.74 3.17 -10.85
C VAL A 220 -10.11 1.69 -10.78
N GLY A 221 -10.75 1.23 -9.71
CA GLY A 221 -11.04 -0.18 -9.43
C GLY A 221 -9.81 -0.93 -8.87
N VAL A 222 -10.07 -2.07 -8.22
CA VAL A 222 -9.05 -2.88 -7.53
C VAL A 222 -7.99 -3.40 -8.50
N ASP A 223 -8.41 -3.97 -9.64
CA ASP A 223 -7.48 -4.57 -10.60
C ASP A 223 -6.56 -3.56 -11.25
N THR A 224 -7.12 -2.40 -11.64
CA THR A 224 -6.32 -1.30 -12.19
C THR A 224 -5.34 -0.77 -11.13
N PHE A 225 -5.81 -0.55 -9.91
CA PHE A 225 -4.94 -0.10 -8.81
C PHE A 225 -3.78 -1.06 -8.57
N TRP A 226 -4.08 -2.37 -8.52
CA TRP A 226 -3.05 -3.40 -8.37
C TRP A 226 -2.04 -3.39 -9.51
N GLY A 227 -2.54 -3.32 -10.75
CA GLY A 227 -1.70 -3.18 -11.94
C GLY A 227 -0.77 -1.99 -11.84
N LEU A 228 -1.25 -0.85 -11.30
CA LEU A 228 -0.45 0.36 -11.10
C LEU A 228 0.67 0.15 -10.08
N VAL A 229 0.41 -0.53 -8.96
CA VAL A 229 1.42 -0.81 -7.92
C VAL A 229 2.51 -1.75 -8.47
N VAL A 230 2.10 -2.88 -9.07
CA VAL A 230 3.05 -3.84 -9.66
C VAL A 230 3.86 -3.22 -10.80
N GLY A 231 3.19 -2.45 -11.65
CA GLY A 231 3.86 -1.75 -12.75
C GLY A 231 4.81 -0.66 -12.28
N PHE A 232 4.50 0.04 -11.18
CA PHE A 232 5.41 1.02 -10.63
C PHE A 232 6.65 0.37 -10.01
N LYS A 233 6.48 -0.77 -9.35
CA LYS A 233 7.63 -1.57 -8.88
C LYS A 233 8.56 -1.92 -10.04
N ARG A 234 7.99 -2.38 -11.15
CA ARG A 234 8.76 -2.65 -12.36
C ARG A 234 9.42 -1.38 -12.92
N LEU A 235 8.71 -0.24 -12.91
CA LEU A 235 9.29 1.05 -13.30
C LEU A 235 10.49 1.40 -12.44
N MET A 236 10.44 1.19 -11.12
CA MET A 236 11.57 1.45 -10.22
C MET A 236 12.76 0.56 -10.59
N ASP A 237 12.55 -0.75 -10.78
CA ASP A 237 13.60 -1.68 -11.16
C ASP A 237 14.24 -1.35 -12.51
N GLU A 238 13.46 -0.85 -13.47
CA GLU A 238 13.95 -0.42 -14.79
C GLU A 238 14.66 0.93 -14.70
N ALA A 239 14.15 1.88 -13.92
CA ALA A 239 14.75 3.19 -13.71
C ALA A 239 16.09 3.11 -12.96
N ASP A 240 16.22 2.22 -11.98
CA ASP A 240 17.49 2.00 -11.27
C ASP A 240 18.58 1.44 -12.19
N ARG A 241 18.21 0.63 -13.19
CA ARG A 241 19.14 0.05 -14.16
C ARG A 241 19.41 0.92 -15.38
N ALA A 242 18.57 1.95 -15.61
CA ALA A 242 18.69 2.79 -16.79
C ALA A 242 20.04 3.54 -16.79
N ALA A 243 20.85 3.34 -17.82
CA ALA A 243 22.12 4.04 -18.03
C ALA A 243 21.96 5.33 -18.82
N SER A 244 20.80 5.56 -19.44
CA SER A 244 20.55 6.72 -20.32
C SER A 244 19.16 7.31 -20.11
N PHE A 245 19.00 8.58 -20.51
CA PHE A 245 17.71 9.26 -20.50
C PHE A 245 16.67 8.56 -21.40
N ASN A 246 17.10 7.95 -22.52
CA ASN A 246 16.20 7.24 -23.41
C ASN A 246 15.65 5.97 -22.78
N GLU A 247 16.47 5.18 -22.09
CA GLU A 247 16.02 4.00 -21.35
C GLU A 247 15.05 4.37 -20.26
N LEU A 248 15.32 5.46 -19.52
CA LEU A 248 14.41 5.96 -18.50
C LEU A 248 13.08 6.42 -19.08
N ARG A 249 13.12 7.08 -20.26
CA ARG A 249 11.91 7.48 -20.98
C ARG A 249 11.08 6.28 -21.43
N GLU A 250 11.73 5.25 -21.98
CA GLU A 250 11.04 4.03 -22.41
C GLU A 250 10.39 3.29 -21.24
N ALA A 251 11.07 3.22 -20.09
CA ALA A 251 10.50 2.66 -18.87
C ALA A 251 9.25 3.45 -18.44
N GLY A 252 9.33 4.78 -18.44
CA GLY A 252 8.21 5.66 -18.18
C GLY A 252 7.05 5.46 -19.16
N GLU A 253 7.31 5.41 -20.46
CA GLU A 253 6.29 5.22 -21.50
C GLU A 253 5.58 3.86 -21.35
N ARG A 254 6.32 2.78 -21.01
CA ARG A 254 5.71 1.46 -20.73
C ARG A 254 4.72 1.55 -19.57
N TYR A 255 5.14 2.13 -18.46
CA TYR A 255 4.28 2.36 -17.31
C TYR A 255 3.08 3.24 -17.67
N GLY A 256 3.32 4.29 -18.43
CA GLY A 256 2.30 5.21 -18.90
C GLY A 256 1.21 4.55 -19.76
N ARG A 257 1.58 3.64 -20.64
CA ARG A 257 0.59 2.89 -21.45
C ARG A 257 -0.32 2.02 -20.58
N MET A 258 0.26 1.37 -19.57
CA MET A 258 -0.49 0.54 -18.63
C MET A 258 -1.46 1.37 -17.77
N MET A 259 -1.01 2.51 -17.25
CA MET A 259 -1.80 3.37 -16.38
C MET A 259 -3.04 3.95 -17.09
N GLY A 260 -2.92 4.33 -18.33
CA GLY A 260 -3.98 5.03 -19.04
C GLY A 260 -4.21 6.47 -18.55
N ARG A 261 -4.99 7.23 -19.30
CA ARG A 261 -5.18 8.68 -19.06
C ARG A 261 -6.08 8.98 -17.87
N ASN A 262 -7.16 8.22 -17.69
CA ASN A 262 -8.10 8.45 -16.60
C ASN A 262 -7.47 8.18 -15.23
N ALA A 263 -6.72 7.07 -15.09
CA ALA A 263 -6.00 6.77 -13.86
C ALA A 263 -4.94 7.83 -13.56
N ALA A 264 -4.21 8.32 -14.57
CA ALA A 264 -3.23 9.38 -14.39
C ALA A 264 -3.87 10.70 -13.89
N ARG A 265 -5.04 11.08 -14.42
CA ARG A 265 -5.79 12.24 -13.95
C ARG A 265 -6.32 12.05 -12.52
N ALA A 266 -6.85 10.86 -12.20
CA ALA A 266 -7.28 10.52 -10.86
C ALA A 266 -6.12 10.66 -9.86
N PHE A 267 -4.97 10.10 -10.18
CA PHE A 267 -3.76 10.23 -9.36
C PHE A 267 -3.33 11.67 -9.17
N ALA A 268 -3.18 12.43 -10.24
CA ALA A 268 -2.75 13.82 -10.18
C ALA A 268 -3.72 14.68 -9.35
N MET A 269 -5.02 14.46 -9.50
CA MET A 269 -6.06 15.13 -8.73
C MET A 269 -5.95 14.77 -7.24
N LEU A 270 -5.84 13.50 -6.90
CA LEU A 270 -5.72 13.05 -5.51
C LEU A 270 -4.41 13.48 -4.87
N ALA A 271 -3.28 13.46 -5.59
CA ALA A 271 -2.01 14.01 -5.11
C ALA A 271 -2.13 15.52 -4.83
N THR A 272 -2.85 16.27 -5.68
CA THR A 272 -3.13 17.70 -5.43
C THR A 272 -3.97 17.89 -4.16
N VAL A 273 -4.98 17.04 -3.94
CA VAL A 273 -5.80 17.08 -2.71
C VAL A 273 -4.95 16.72 -1.49
N ALA A 274 -4.09 15.72 -1.59
CA ALA A 274 -3.27 15.23 -0.48
C ALA A 274 -2.29 16.29 0.03
N LEU A 275 -1.79 17.16 -0.85
CA LEU A 275 -0.88 18.25 -0.47
C LEU A 275 -1.49 19.10 0.65
N GLY A 276 -0.87 19.03 1.84
CA GLY A 276 -1.26 19.79 3.02
C GLY A 276 -2.65 19.47 3.59
N ASN A 277 -3.21 18.28 3.32
CA ASN A 277 -4.41 17.77 3.95
C ASN A 277 -4.10 16.59 4.88
N THR A 278 -5.01 16.35 5.81
CA THR A 278 -5.11 15.10 6.58
C THR A 278 -6.04 14.10 5.86
N ALA A 279 -6.14 12.88 6.36
CA ALA A 279 -7.10 11.89 5.85
C ALA A 279 -8.55 12.42 5.89
N THR A 280 -8.95 13.02 7.00
CA THR A 280 -10.28 13.65 7.16
C THR A 280 -10.46 14.82 6.20
N GLY A 281 -9.45 15.65 6.02
CA GLY A 281 -9.49 16.80 5.09
C GLY A 281 -9.60 16.35 3.63
N LEU A 282 -8.94 15.24 3.26
CA LEU A 282 -9.09 14.60 1.95
C LEU A 282 -10.53 14.11 1.78
N ALA A 283 -11.06 13.33 2.73
CA ALA A 283 -12.42 12.79 2.69
C ALA A 283 -13.48 13.88 2.53
N ALA A 284 -13.35 14.99 3.25
CA ALA A 284 -14.27 16.14 3.14
C ALA A 284 -14.31 16.77 1.74
N LYS A 285 -13.22 16.66 0.97
CA LYS A 285 -13.14 17.18 -0.40
C LYS A 285 -13.66 16.22 -1.46
N LEU A 286 -13.71 14.91 -1.20
CA LEU A 286 -14.07 13.89 -2.19
C LEU A 286 -15.42 14.15 -2.88
N PRO A 287 -16.52 14.52 -2.17
CA PRO A 287 -17.81 14.76 -2.82
C PRO A 287 -17.79 15.90 -3.86
N THR A 288 -16.80 16.79 -3.76
CA THR A 288 -16.67 17.95 -4.66
C THR A 288 -15.81 17.67 -5.89
N LEU A 289 -15.19 16.48 -5.97
CA LEU A 289 -14.31 16.12 -7.07
C LEU A 289 -15.11 15.61 -8.28
N PRO A 290 -14.59 15.79 -9.50
CA PRO A 290 -15.18 15.18 -10.69
C PRO A 290 -15.30 13.67 -10.55
N GLY A 291 -16.41 13.10 -10.98
CA GLY A 291 -16.64 11.66 -10.92
C GLY A 291 -16.94 11.11 -9.53
N ALA A 292 -17.11 11.95 -8.49
CA ALA A 292 -17.33 11.53 -7.11
C ALA A 292 -18.53 10.57 -6.95
N ARG A 293 -19.64 10.75 -7.70
CA ARG A 293 -20.78 9.85 -7.65
C ARG A 293 -20.46 8.45 -8.18
N GLN A 294 -19.71 8.38 -9.29
CA GLN A 294 -19.27 7.10 -9.83
C GLN A 294 -18.23 6.45 -8.90
N ALA A 295 -17.31 7.23 -8.35
CA ALA A 295 -16.35 6.75 -7.35
C ALA A 295 -17.05 6.24 -6.07
N ALA A 296 -18.15 6.86 -5.64
CA ALA A 296 -18.95 6.39 -4.50
C ALA A 296 -19.57 5.01 -4.77
N ALA A 297 -20.18 4.82 -5.92
CA ALA A 297 -20.73 3.53 -6.31
C ALA A 297 -19.65 2.44 -6.40
N GLN A 298 -18.45 2.79 -6.92
CA GLN A 298 -17.32 1.87 -6.95
C GLN A 298 -16.74 1.59 -5.55
N ALA A 299 -16.72 2.57 -4.63
CA ALA A 299 -16.29 2.34 -3.26
C ALA A 299 -17.17 1.27 -2.58
N GLU A 300 -18.48 1.32 -2.79
CA GLU A 300 -19.42 0.35 -2.26
C GLU A 300 -19.23 -1.03 -2.89
N THR A 301 -19.11 -1.12 -4.19
CA THR A 301 -19.00 -2.40 -4.92
C THR A 301 -17.62 -3.04 -4.82
N GLN A 302 -16.52 -2.25 -4.83
CA GLN A 302 -15.14 -2.74 -4.84
C GLN A 302 -14.56 -2.92 -3.44
N LEU A 303 -14.94 -2.06 -2.50
CA LEU A 303 -14.36 -2.00 -1.16
C LEU A 303 -15.37 -2.32 -0.05
N GLY A 304 -16.67 -2.30 -0.34
CA GLY A 304 -17.72 -2.45 0.67
C GLY A 304 -17.80 -1.28 1.66
N ILE A 305 -17.31 -0.10 1.29
CA ILE A 305 -17.36 1.11 2.13
C ILE A 305 -18.02 2.26 1.40
N SER A 306 -18.68 3.15 2.14
CA SER A 306 -19.12 4.41 1.57
C SER A 306 -17.91 5.34 1.29
N LEU A 307 -17.99 6.16 0.26
CA LEU A 307 -16.92 7.13 -0.04
C LEU A 307 -16.70 8.12 1.13
N ALA A 308 -17.73 8.38 1.94
CA ALA A 308 -17.64 9.21 3.13
C ALA A 308 -16.78 8.56 4.24
N ALA A 309 -16.76 7.23 4.31
CA ALA A 309 -15.98 6.48 5.30
C ALA A 309 -14.48 6.41 4.97
N VAL A 310 -14.05 6.92 3.83
CA VAL A 310 -12.63 6.91 3.42
C VAL A 310 -11.75 7.68 4.42
N GLY A 311 -12.28 8.74 5.05
CA GLY A 311 -11.56 9.48 6.09
C GLY A 311 -11.29 8.70 7.36
N GLU A 312 -12.02 7.62 7.57
CA GLU A 312 -11.96 6.73 8.72
C GLU A 312 -11.12 5.47 8.45
N VAL A 313 -10.48 5.40 7.30
CA VAL A 313 -9.53 4.33 6.97
C VAL A 313 -8.26 4.55 7.78
N GLU A 314 -7.98 3.65 8.72
CA GLU A 314 -6.80 3.70 9.55
C GLU A 314 -5.58 3.15 8.83
N THR A 315 -5.75 1.99 8.18
CA THR A 315 -4.65 1.36 7.44
C THR A 315 -5.14 0.74 6.14
N ALA A 316 -4.25 0.70 5.15
CA ALA A 316 -4.41 -0.07 3.93
C ALA A 316 -3.15 -0.90 3.70
N VAL A 317 -3.29 -2.22 3.60
CA VAL A 317 -2.19 -3.16 3.36
C VAL A 317 -2.38 -3.78 1.99
N VAL A 318 -1.38 -3.63 1.13
CA VAL A 318 -1.37 -4.21 -0.22
C VAL A 318 -0.43 -5.42 -0.23
N SER A 319 -0.98 -6.63 -0.37
CA SER A 319 -0.21 -7.87 -0.42
C SER A 319 -0.39 -8.58 -1.78
N ALA A 320 0.38 -9.63 -2.08
CA ALA A 320 0.30 -10.31 -3.38
C ALA A 320 -1.09 -10.87 -3.74
N ALA A 321 -1.93 -11.17 -2.75
CA ALA A 321 -3.23 -11.83 -2.95
C ALA A 321 -4.43 -10.96 -2.55
N ALA A 322 -4.23 -9.91 -1.73
CA ALA A 322 -5.32 -9.17 -1.13
C ALA A 322 -4.94 -7.71 -0.83
N ILE A 323 -5.93 -6.84 -0.86
CA ILE A 323 -5.85 -5.50 -0.26
C ILE A 323 -6.66 -5.55 1.03
N THR A 324 -6.01 -5.29 2.16
CA THR A 324 -6.67 -5.23 3.47
C THR A 324 -6.84 -3.78 3.88
N ILE A 325 -8.08 -3.36 4.14
CA ILE A 325 -8.43 -2.02 4.60
C ILE A 325 -8.97 -2.15 6.02
N THR A 326 -8.37 -1.42 6.95
CA THR A 326 -8.86 -1.35 8.34
C THR A 326 -9.58 -0.05 8.57
N LEU A 327 -10.80 -0.13 9.06
CA LEU A 327 -11.63 1.03 9.40
C LEU A 327 -11.61 1.30 10.91
N ALA A 328 -11.73 2.57 11.26
CA ALA A 328 -11.97 2.98 12.64
C ALA A 328 -13.27 2.37 13.21
N PRO A 329 -13.35 2.08 14.51
CA PRO A 329 -14.48 1.36 15.12
C PRO A 329 -15.84 1.99 14.90
N HIS A 330 -15.89 3.31 14.77
CA HIS A 330 -17.13 4.08 14.58
C HIS A 330 -17.59 4.16 13.10
N ALA A 331 -16.70 3.87 12.16
CA ALA A 331 -17.02 3.93 10.73
C ALA A 331 -17.87 2.74 10.25
N VAL A 332 -17.86 1.65 11.01
CA VAL A 332 -18.60 0.41 10.67
C VAL A 332 -20.10 0.61 10.68
N ALA A 333 -20.61 1.47 11.55
CA ALA A 333 -22.05 1.77 11.62
C ALA A 333 -22.59 2.49 10.36
N MET A 334 -21.69 3.15 9.60
CA MET A 334 -22.06 3.88 8.38
C MET A 334 -22.04 3.02 7.12
N SER A 335 -21.31 1.91 7.15
CA SER A 335 -21.19 0.97 6.01
C SER A 335 -22.29 -0.09 5.98
N ALA A 336 -22.98 -0.33 7.12
CA ALA A 336 -24.02 -1.34 7.26
C ALA A 336 -25.44 -0.85 6.92
N GLY A 337 -25.61 0.40 6.50
CA GLY A 337 -26.91 1.06 6.30
C GLY A 337 -27.57 0.87 4.94
N GLY A 338 -27.12 -0.05 4.09
CA GLY A 338 -27.65 -0.26 2.74
C GLY A 338 -28.19 -1.67 2.49
N GLY A 339 -29.11 -2.17 3.30
CA GLY A 339 -29.78 -3.45 3.03
C GLY A 339 -30.84 -3.74 4.07
N GLN A 340 -32.06 -3.68 3.62
CA GLN A 340 -33.35 -3.80 4.35
C GLN A 340 -33.50 -5.09 5.18
N ASP A 341 -34.07 -4.86 6.35
CA ASP A 341 -35.08 -5.65 7.10
C ASP A 341 -34.67 -6.87 7.92
N ASN A 342 -35.07 -6.69 9.16
CA ASN A 342 -35.70 -7.57 10.14
C ASN A 342 -34.90 -8.24 11.25
N ASP A 343 -35.25 -7.67 12.42
CA ASP A 343 -35.58 -8.32 13.68
C ASP A 343 -34.55 -9.10 14.50
N HIS A 344 -34.39 -8.51 15.67
CA HIS A 344 -34.20 -9.15 16.98
C HIS A 344 -32.84 -9.78 17.33
N ALA A 345 -32.40 -9.22 18.40
CA ALA A 345 -31.77 -9.87 19.53
C ALA A 345 -30.34 -9.44 19.83
N SER A 346 -30.28 -8.73 20.95
CA SER A 346 -29.14 -8.81 21.85
C SER A 346 -28.69 -10.26 21.98
N GLY A 347 -27.46 -10.54 21.54
CA GLY A 347 -26.87 -11.87 21.62
C GLY A 347 -25.37 -11.75 21.64
N GLY A 348 -24.82 -12.07 22.80
CA GLY A 348 -23.41 -12.10 23.13
C GLY A 348 -22.51 -12.79 22.11
N LEU A 349 -21.28 -12.45 22.19
CA LEU A 349 -20.10 -13.03 21.56
C LEU A 349 -19.99 -14.57 21.74
N THR A 350 -20.83 -15.34 21.03
CA THR A 350 -20.72 -16.81 20.96
C THR A 350 -21.17 -17.31 19.60
N ARG A 351 -20.35 -17.06 18.55
CA ARG A 351 -20.39 -17.85 17.32
C ARG A 351 -19.07 -17.74 16.60
N GLY A 352 -18.37 -18.89 16.54
CA GLY A 352 -17.22 -19.10 15.68
C GLY A 352 -16.01 -19.69 16.34
N ALA A 353 -16.15 -20.58 17.34
CA ALA A 353 -15.02 -21.37 17.86
C ALA A 353 -14.44 -22.39 16.84
N SER A 354 -15.12 -22.57 15.70
CA SER A 354 -14.80 -23.64 14.74
C SER A 354 -13.73 -23.26 13.67
N ASP A 355 -13.33 -22.01 13.57
CA ASP A 355 -12.44 -21.57 12.48
C ASP A 355 -11.06 -21.07 12.93
N ILE A 356 -10.75 -21.12 14.22
CA ILE A 356 -9.41 -20.78 14.73
C ILE A 356 -8.63 -22.06 14.95
N HIS A 357 -7.56 -22.25 14.16
CA HIS A 357 -6.65 -23.36 14.31
C HIS A 357 -5.37 -22.88 14.98
N VAL A 358 -4.96 -23.54 16.06
CA VAL A 358 -3.68 -23.29 16.72
C VAL A 358 -2.67 -24.27 16.16
N ASP A 359 -1.58 -23.78 15.59
CA ASP A 359 -0.51 -24.62 15.05
C ASP A 359 0.13 -25.43 16.18
N LYS A 360 -0.26 -26.70 16.26
CA LYS A 360 0.20 -27.67 17.28
C LYS A 360 1.55 -28.32 16.91
N VAL A 361 1.99 -28.12 15.68
CA VAL A 361 3.29 -28.65 15.24
C VAL A 361 4.35 -27.92 16.06
N VAL A 362 5.31 -28.67 16.53
CA VAL A 362 6.50 -28.19 17.29
C VAL A 362 7.06 -26.96 16.61
N ASN A 363 6.50 -25.82 16.99
CA ASN A 363 6.86 -24.53 16.43
C ASN A 363 8.30 -24.26 16.88
N SER A 364 9.15 -23.78 15.97
CA SER A 364 10.53 -23.37 16.27
C SER A 364 10.64 -22.38 17.45
N ASN A 365 9.54 -21.70 17.78
CA ASN A 365 9.46 -20.76 18.89
C ASN A 365 9.04 -21.40 20.23
N MET A 366 8.60 -22.65 20.25
CA MET A 366 8.14 -23.30 21.48
C MET A 366 9.22 -23.34 22.58
N PRO A 367 10.49 -23.69 22.33
CA PRO A 367 11.53 -23.67 23.35
C PRO A 367 11.70 -22.27 23.94
N HIS A 368 11.83 -21.25 23.09
CA HIS A 368 11.98 -19.86 23.51
C HIS A 368 10.77 -19.34 24.31
N ALA A 369 9.54 -19.66 23.85
CA ALA A 369 8.33 -19.26 24.55
C ALA A 369 8.22 -19.93 25.92
N ALA A 370 8.62 -21.19 26.06
CA ALA A 370 8.63 -21.89 27.33
C ALA A 370 9.66 -21.34 28.32
N GLU A 371 10.86 -20.97 27.85
CA GLU A 371 11.86 -20.25 28.68
C GLU A 371 11.30 -18.92 29.18
N ARG A 372 10.68 -18.14 28.29
CA ARG A 372 10.04 -16.87 28.66
C ARG A 372 8.85 -17.04 29.61
N ALA A 373 8.13 -18.15 29.52
CA ALA A 373 7.05 -18.46 30.44
C ALA A 373 7.52 -18.71 31.86
N VAL A 374 8.67 -19.38 32.04
CA VAL A 374 9.31 -19.52 33.36
C VAL A 374 9.67 -18.14 33.91
N GLU A 375 10.30 -17.29 33.13
CA GLU A 375 10.74 -15.96 33.55
C GLU A 375 9.58 -14.99 33.86
N ARG A 376 8.46 -15.08 33.14
CA ARG A 376 7.44 -14.01 33.05
C ARG A 376 6.05 -14.42 33.50
N ALA A 377 5.72 -15.70 33.46
CA ALA A 377 4.40 -16.23 33.81
C ALA A 377 4.37 -17.10 35.05
N GLY A 378 5.52 -17.25 35.75
CA GLY A 378 5.64 -17.90 37.05
C GLY A 378 5.60 -19.43 37.02
N PHE A 379 6.07 -20.06 35.95
CA PHE A 379 6.21 -21.52 35.86
C PHE A 379 7.51 -21.98 36.53
N SER A 380 7.45 -23.17 37.13
CA SER A 380 8.57 -23.76 37.87
C SER A 380 9.62 -24.42 37.00
N SER A 381 9.23 -24.88 35.80
CA SER A 381 10.16 -25.50 34.85
C SER A 381 9.76 -25.21 33.40
N VAL A 382 10.73 -25.32 32.48
CA VAL A 382 10.52 -25.21 31.05
C VAL A 382 9.57 -26.30 30.53
N GLN A 383 9.60 -27.48 31.18
CA GLN A 383 8.73 -28.61 30.80
C GLN A 383 7.27 -28.35 31.15
N ASP A 384 7.01 -27.80 32.35
CA ASP A 384 5.66 -27.39 32.80
C ASP A 384 5.13 -26.26 31.93
N ALA A 385 5.98 -25.26 31.64
CA ALA A 385 5.64 -24.16 30.78
C ALA A 385 5.27 -24.60 29.35
N ARG A 386 5.98 -25.60 28.80
CA ARG A 386 5.68 -26.17 27.49
C ARG A 386 4.34 -26.90 27.49
N ALA A 387 4.07 -27.73 28.49
CA ALA A 387 2.78 -28.41 28.63
C ALA A 387 1.63 -27.41 28.76
N ALA A 388 1.80 -26.37 29.58
CA ALA A 388 0.83 -25.30 29.76
C ALA A 388 0.57 -24.52 28.47
N LEU A 389 1.60 -24.22 27.66
CA LEU A 389 1.45 -23.55 26.38
C LEU A 389 0.65 -24.38 25.37
N GLN A 390 0.84 -25.70 25.35
CA GLN A 390 0.07 -26.60 24.53
C GLN A 390 -1.39 -26.65 24.95
N GLU A 391 -1.66 -26.77 26.25
CA GLU A 391 -3.01 -26.77 26.82
C GLU A 391 -3.71 -25.45 26.55
N PHE A 392 -3.03 -24.33 26.73
CA PHE A 392 -3.58 -22.99 26.46
C PHE A 392 -3.94 -22.82 24.98
N GLY A 393 -3.09 -23.30 24.08
CA GLY A 393 -3.39 -23.32 22.65
C GLY A 393 -4.63 -24.18 22.32
N TRP A 394 -4.76 -25.36 22.95
CA TRP A 394 -5.93 -26.23 22.78
C TRP A 394 -7.22 -25.58 23.32
N GLN A 395 -7.16 -24.87 24.45
CA GLN A 395 -8.31 -24.12 24.98
C GLN A 395 -8.76 -23.00 24.05
N ILE A 396 -7.81 -22.26 23.43
CA ILE A 396 -8.13 -21.22 22.44
C ILE A 396 -8.82 -21.86 21.22
N GLU A 397 -8.35 -22.99 20.74
CA GLU A 397 -8.94 -23.70 19.60
C GLU A 397 -10.36 -24.19 19.90
N LYS A 398 -10.61 -24.64 21.11
CA LYS A 398 -11.92 -25.15 21.53
C LYS A 398 -12.93 -24.05 21.86
N SER A 399 -12.51 -22.97 22.50
CA SER A 399 -13.38 -21.96 23.10
C SER A 399 -13.28 -20.58 22.46
N GLY A 400 -12.36 -20.41 21.47
CA GLY A 400 -12.04 -19.12 20.89
C GLY A 400 -11.08 -18.30 21.74
N LEU A 401 -10.75 -17.10 21.29
CA LEU A 401 -9.87 -16.18 22.01
C LEU A 401 -10.57 -15.66 23.26
N PRO A 402 -9.92 -15.70 24.44
CA PRO A 402 -10.52 -15.26 25.68
C PRO A 402 -10.75 -13.73 25.71
N PRO A 403 -11.71 -13.25 26.55
CA PRO A 403 -11.91 -11.82 26.77
C PRO A 403 -10.63 -11.13 27.21
N GLY A 404 -10.39 -9.90 26.75
CA GLY A 404 -9.16 -9.17 27.05
C GLY A 404 -8.01 -9.47 26.08
N THR A 405 -8.21 -10.33 25.07
CA THR A 405 -7.25 -10.49 23.97
C THR A 405 -7.14 -9.18 23.22
N ILE A 406 -5.90 -8.70 23.02
CA ILE A 406 -5.61 -7.48 22.29
C ILE A 406 -4.67 -7.75 21.11
N ARG A 407 -4.72 -6.91 20.10
CA ARG A 407 -3.70 -6.92 19.04
C ARG A 407 -2.45 -6.18 19.50
N ASP A 408 -1.28 -6.70 19.13
CA ASP A 408 -0.02 -6.02 19.37
C ASP A 408 0.04 -4.75 18.53
N THR A 409 0.20 -3.60 19.18
CA THR A 409 0.26 -2.30 18.50
C THR A 409 1.53 -2.10 17.67
N ALA A 410 2.60 -2.83 18.02
CA ALA A 410 3.86 -2.79 17.28
C ALA A 410 3.91 -3.80 16.12
N HIS A 411 3.11 -4.87 16.19
CA HIS A 411 3.07 -5.95 15.20
C HIS A 411 1.62 -6.37 14.98
N LEU A 412 0.98 -5.79 14.00
CA LEU A 412 -0.47 -5.96 13.73
C LEU A 412 -0.90 -7.38 13.35
N ASP A 413 0.04 -8.23 12.93
CA ASP A 413 -0.16 -9.65 12.68
C ASP A 413 -0.08 -10.50 13.95
N ARG A 414 0.06 -9.87 15.14
CA ARG A 414 0.16 -10.56 16.42
C ARG A 414 -1.02 -10.22 17.31
N VAL A 415 -1.44 -11.25 18.06
CA VAL A 415 -2.44 -11.13 19.12
C VAL A 415 -1.78 -11.47 20.44
N ILE A 416 -2.09 -10.70 21.48
CA ILE A 416 -1.65 -10.90 22.84
C ILE A 416 -2.84 -11.44 23.60
N VAL A 417 -2.73 -12.69 24.06
CA VAL A 417 -3.80 -13.42 24.74
C VAL A 417 -3.46 -13.48 26.22
N PRO A 418 -4.17 -12.74 27.10
CA PRO A 418 -3.92 -12.71 28.52
C PRO A 418 -4.42 -13.98 29.24
N GLY A 419 -4.06 -14.14 30.49
CA GLY A 419 -4.53 -15.23 31.33
C GLY A 419 -3.68 -16.50 31.28
N PHE A 420 -2.42 -16.37 30.86
CA PHE A 420 -1.47 -17.49 30.85
C PHE A 420 -0.59 -17.48 32.11
N GLY A 421 -0.68 -18.50 32.94
CA GLY A 421 0.02 -18.58 34.19
C GLY A 421 -0.50 -17.58 35.22
N ARG A 422 0.39 -17.05 36.11
CA ARG A 422 0.01 -16.08 37.14
C ARG A 422 -0.13 -14.65 36.63
N GLU A 423 0.81 -14.22 35.80
CA GLU A 423 0.89 -12.84 35.29
C GLU A 423 1.39 -12.83 33.83
N GLY A 424 1.00 -13.80 33.02
CA GLY A 424 1.50 -13.94 31.68
C GLY A 424 0.43 -13.70 30.60
N ALA A 425 0.90 -13.31 29.41
CA ALA A 425 0.14 -13.34 28.19
C ALA A 425 0.95 -14.03 27.09
N VAL A 426 0.27 -14.82 26.28
CA VAL A 426 0.90 -15.50 25.14
C VAL A 426 0.72 -14.66 23.88
N VAL A 427 1.81 -14.44 23.17
CA VAL A 427 1.79 -13.76 21.87
C VAL A 427 1.74 -14.79 20.77
N TYR A 428 0.70 -14.71 19.97
CA TYR A 428 0.57 -15.50 18.75
C TYR A 428 0.65 -14.58 17.53
N GLN A 429 1.29 -15.08 16.49
CA GLN A 429 1.13 -14.52 15.15
C GLN A 429 -0.11 -15.14 14.53
N PHE A 430 -1.03 -14.31 14.08
CA PHE A 430 -2.23 -14.76 13.40
C PHE A 430 -2.08 -14.57 11.89
N ARG A 431 -2.08 -15.68 11.16
CA ARG A 431 -1.97 -15.67 9.70
C ARG A 431 -2.86 -16.79 9.11
N ASP A 432 -3.72 -16.42 8.17
CA ASP A 432 -4.59 -17.36 7.42
C ASP A 432 -5.47 -18.28 8.31
N GLY A 433 -6.03 -17.72 9.38
CA GLY A 433 -6.85 -18.51 10.34
C GLY A 433 -6.02 -19.34 11.34
N VAL A 434 -4.69 -19.30 11.24
CA VAL A 434 -3.78 -20.07 12.08
C VAL A 434 -3.06 -19.19 13.08
N LEU A 435 -3.10 -19.56 14.36
CA LEU A 435 -2.32 -18.94 15.42
C LEU A 435 -0.97 -19.67 15.57
N LYS A 436 0.13 -18.94 15.35
CA LYS A 436 1.50 -19.46 15.55
C LYS A 436 2.11 -18.83 16.78
N LEU A 437 2.51 -19.66 17.73
CA LEU A 437 3.17 -19.21 18.95
C LEU A 437 4.44 -18.39 18.67
N LYS A 438 4.59 -17.23 19.33
CA LYS A 438 5.77 -16.38 19.20
C LYS A 438 6.57 -16.30 20.51
N THR A 439 5.94 -15.86 21.58
CA THR A 439 6.62 -15.66 22.86
C THR A 439 5.61 -15.52 24.01
N VAL A 440 6.11 -15.40 25.22
CA VAL A 440 5.31 -15.06 26.41
C VAL A 440 5.78 -13.71 26.96
N LEU A 441 4.84 -12.86 27.32
CA LEU A 441 5.06 -11.56 27.95
C LEU A 441 4.60 -11.60 29.41
N GLN A 442 5.22 -10.76 30.23
CA GLN A 442 4.62 -10.41 31.51
C GLN A 442 3.43 -9.49 31.25
N TRP A 443 2.28 -9.86 31.78
CA TRP A 443 1.04 -9.13 31.61
C TRP A 443 0.70 -8.41 32.92
N ARG A 444 0.63 -7.09 32.85
CA ARG A 444 0.05 -6.27 33.90
C ARG A 444 -1.18 -5.61 33.32
N PRO A 445 -2.37 -5.93 33.85
CA PRO A 445 -3.63 -5.34 33.36
C PRO A 445 -3.68 -3.83 33.53
#